data_1040f59b38dac1a43a6794dd98dcd95a
#
_entry.id   1040f59b38dac1a43a6794dd98dcd95a
#
_cell.length_a   1.000
_cell.length_b   1.000
_cell.length_c   1.000
_cell.angle_alpha   90.00
_cell.angle_beta   90.00
_cell.angle_gamma   90.00
#
_symmetry.space_group_name_H-M   'P 1'
#
loop_
_entity.id
_entity.type
_entity.pdbx_description
1 polymer ?
#
loop_
_entity_poly.entity_id
_entity_poly.type
_entity_poly.pdbx_seq_one_letter_code
_entity_poly.pdbx_strand_id
1 'polypeptide(L)'
;MRHRRGCRKAGAKTTKFKPGDSFYAHLNVHNLGGYAQYAVASEVEAASKPKSISFIEAAGVPAVALTAWQALIDTAKLSAGQTVLIHGGSGGVGSFAIQIAKARGAKVIATASTANQDLLKQLGTDVAIDYTKQKFEDIAKDVDVVLDSVGKDTLARSYNVVKKGGFIVTLVARIDQAELDKHDIQGASLRTEPNSSELAEIGKLIDEKKIRVIVSHAFPLSEAIKAQEQVATGHTRGKIVLKVADEPK
;
A
#
# COMPACT_ATOMS: atom_id res chain seq x y z
N MET A 1 16.87 -16.60 26.92
CA MET A 1 16.67 -15.15 26.72
C MET A 1 15.35 -14.94 25.98
N ARG A 2 14.39 -14.20 26.56
CA ARG A 2 13.11 -13.88 25.89
C ARG A 2 13.39 -12.79 24.86
N HIS A 3 13.34 -13.12 23.58
CA HIS A 3 13.40 -12.12 22.51
C HIS A 3 12.10 -11.33 22.48
N ARG A 4 12.06 -10.18 23.15
CA ARG A 4 10.92 -9.25 23.07
C ARG A 4 11.05 -8.50 21.74
N ARG A 5 10.02 -8.60 20.90
CA ARG A 5 9.83 -7.77 19.70
C ARG A 5 9.13 -6.50 20.13
N GLY A 6 9.58 -5.36 19.60
CA GLY A 6 9.06 -4.06 19.95
C GLY A 6 10.18 -3.11 20.37
N CYS A 7 9.83 -2.02 21.01
CA CYS A 7 10.77 -1.02 21.51
C CYS A 7 11.76 -1.65 22.48
N ARG A 8 13.04 -1.68 22.11
CA ARG A 8 14.13 -2.16 22.97
C ARG A 8 14.67 -1.04 23.86
N LYS A 9 14.81 0.15 23.28
CA LYS A 9 15.34 1.35 23.94
C LYS A 9 14.65 2.57 23.38
N ALA A 10 14.16 3.43 24.23
CA ALA A 10 13.64 4.74 23.87
C ALA A 10 14.74 5.80 24.05
N GLY A 11 14.82 6.74 23.11
CA GLY A 11 15.70 7.91 23.24
C GLY A 11 15.22 8.85 24.36
N ALA A 12 16.11 9.69 24.89
CA ALA A 12 15.79 10.59 26.00
C ALA A 12 14.64 11.58 25.69
N LYS A 13 14.39 11.88 24.41
CA LYS A 13 13.31 12.78 23.95
C LYS A 13 12.04 12.05 23.48
N THR A 14 12.03 10.71 23.56
CA THR A 14 10.86 9.90 23.14
C THR A 14 9.74 10.04 24.14
N THR A 15 8.55 10.37 23.66
CA THR A 15 7.34 10.58 24.48
C THR A 15 6.23 9.57 24.19
N LYS A 16 6.20 9.02 22.96
CA LYS A 16 5.12 8.12 22.49
C LYS A 16 5.36 6.65 22.83
N PHE A 17 6.62 6.24 23.00
CA PHE A 17 6.97 4.82 23.16
C PHE A 17 7.94 4.62 24.33
N LYS A 18 7.76 3.49 25.04
CA LYS A 18 8.65 3.00 26.09
C LYS A 18 9.14 1.60 25.78
N PRO A 19 10.23 1.14 26.41
CA PRO A 19 10.70 -0.23 26.28
C PRO A 19 9.58 -1.25 26.56
N GLY A 20 9.40 -2.18 25.64
CA GLY A 20 8.35 -3.22 25.67
C GLY A 20 7.13 -2.92 24.83
N ASP A 21 6.92 -1.70 24.38
CA ASP A 21 5.81 -1.37 23.51
C ASP A 21 5.96 -2.01 22.14
N SER A 22 4.86 -2.50 21.58
CA SER A 22 4.79 -3.03 20.21
C SER A 22 4.47 -1.90 19.25
N PHE A 23 5.33 -1.68 18.28
CA PHE A 23 5.12 -0.68 17.24
C PHE A 23 5.48 -1.21 15.84
N TYR A 24 5.05 -0.53 14.82
CA TYR A 24 5.42 -0.73 13.42
C TYR A 24 5.76 0.61 12.80
N ALA A 25 6.63 0.63 11.78
CA ALA A 25 7.19 1.86 11.27
C ALA A 25 7.45 1.81 9.77
N HIS A 26 7.33 2.96 9.10
CA HIS A 26 7.89 3.21 7.78
C HIS A 26 9.17 3.99 7.95
N LEU A 27 10.31 3.30 7.92
CA LEU A 27 11.61 3.95 8.07
C LEU A 27 11.90 4.88 6.89
N ASN A 28 12.46 6.06 7.19
CA ASN A 28 12.86 6.98 6.15
C ASN A 28 13.91 6.32 5.25
N VAL A 29 13.74 6.44 3.94
CA VAL A 29 14.63 5.84 2.93
C VAL A 29 16.07 6.30 3.03
N HIS A 30 16.31 7.47 3.62
CA HIS A 30 17.67 7.99 3.84
C HIS A 30 18.38 7.31 5.02
N ASN A 31 17.66 6.74 5.96
CA ASN A 31 18.22 6.08 7.15
C ASN A 31 18.46 4.59 6.95
N LEU A 32 17.89 3.96 5.94
CA LEU A 32 18.00 2.53 5.61
C LEU A 32 18.06 1.59 6.84
N GLY A 33 18.16 0.27 6.64
CA GLY A 33 18.42 -0.66 7.74
C GLY A 33 17.22 -1.50 8.18
N GLY A 34 16.17 -1.59 7.36
CA GLY A 34 15.03 -2.48 7.65
C GLY A 34 15.37 -3.97 7.58
N TYR A 35 16.45 -4.36 6.87
CA TYR A 35 16.93 -5.74 6.78
C TYR A 35 17.95 -6.02 7.90
N ALA A 36 17.53 -5.88 9.15
CA ALA A 36 18.40 -5.99 10.31
C ALA A 36 17.66 -6.56 11.53
N GLN A 37 18.42 -7.06 12.49
CA GLN A 37 17.89 -7.50 13.78
C GLN A 37 17.35 -6.33 14.63
N TYR A 38 17.90 -5.15 14.44
CA TYR A 38 17.50 -3.91 15.11
C TYR A 38 17.49 -2.77 14.10
N ALA A 39 16.51 -1.88 14.24
CA ALA A 39 16.43 -0.65 13.48
C ALA A 39 16.11 0.52 14.41
N VAL A 40 16.50 1.72 13.99
CA VAL A 40 16.14 2.96 14.68
C VAL A 40 15.02 3.63 13.89
N ALA A 41 13.95 3.99 14.59
CA ALA A 41 12.84 4.75 14.03
C ALA A 41 12.61 6.01 14.86
N SER A 42 12.28 7.11 14.21
CA SER A 42 11.77 8.31 14.88
C SER A 42 10.26 8.16 15.17
N GLU A 43 9.74 8.97 16.09
CA GLU A 43 8.32 8.92 16.45
C GLU A 43 7.38 9.32 15.29
N VAL A 44 7.85 10.06 14.31
CA VAL A 44 7.07 10.40 13.08
C VAL A 44 6.95 9.21 12.14
N GLU A 45 7.86 8.25 12.21
CA GLU A 45 7.89 7.05 11.38
C GLU A 45 7.06 5.90 11.96
N ALA A 46 6.71 5.96 13.26
CA ALA A 46 6.19 4.84 14.02
C ALA A 46 4.79 5.09 14.62
N ALA A 47 3.98 4.04 14.61
CA ALA A 47 2.71 3.98 15.33
C ALA A 47 2.59 2.68 16.13
N SER A 48 1.70 2.63 17.10
CA SER A 48 1.40 1.40 17.84
C SER A 48 0.94 0.31 16.88
N LYS A 49 1.51 -0.89 17.01
CA LYS A 49 1.11 -2.02 16.20
C LYS A 49 -0.37 -2.36 16.43
N PRO A 50 -1.19 -2.58 15.39
CA PRO A 50 -2.56 -3.07 15.57
C PRO A 50 -2.57 -4.36 16.40
N LYS A 51 -3.55 -4.48 17.28
CA LYS A 51 -3.64 -5.61 18.22
C LYS A 51 -4.11 -6.89 17.54
N SER A 52 -4.94 -6.75 16.51
CA SER A 52 -5.60 -7.85 15.80
C SER A 52 -4.70 -8.63 14.85
N ILE A 53 -3.48 -8.17 14.57
CA ILE A 53 -2.56 -8.78 13.61
C ILE A 53 -1.23 -9.18 14.24
N SER A 54 -0.59 -10.17 13.66
CA SER A 54 0.77 -10.65 14.01
C SER A 54 1.85 -9.60 13.68
N PHE A 55 3.07 -9.80 14.18
CA PHE A 55 4.22 -8.98 13.77
C PHE A 55 4.61 -9.17 12.30
N ILE A 56 4.39 -10.38 11.76
CA ILE A 56 4.62 -10.67 10.34
C ILE A 56 3.67 -9.84 9.48
N GLU A 57 2.38 -9.85 9.79
CA GLU A 57 1.42 -9.00 9.08
C GLU A 57 1.73 -7.52 9.26
N ALA A 58 2.03 -7.08 10.49
CA ALA A 58 2.35 -5.69 10.77
C ALA A 58 3.57 -5.18 9.99
N ALA A 59 4.58 -6.02 9.75
CA ALA A 59 5.73 -5.65 8.93
C ALA A 59 5.37 -5.40 7.45
N GLY A 60 4.29 -6.01 6.97
CA GLY A 60 3.78 -5.83 5.61
C GLY A 60 2.95 -4.56 5.40
N VAL A 61 2.67 -3.77 6.45
CA VAL A 61 1.71 -2.65 6.38
C VAL A 61 2.37 -1.31 6.03
N PRO A 62 3.39 -0.78 6.74
CA PRO A 62 3.66 0.66 6.79
C PRO A 62 3.87 1.30 5.43
N ALA A 63 4.86 0.85 4.66
CA ALA A 63 5.19 1.49 3.39
C ALA A 63 4.03 1.48 2.40
N VAL A 64 3.40 0.32 2.18
CA VAL A 64 2.38 0.16 1.12
C VAL A 64 1.02 0.74 1.51
N ALA A 65 0.68 0.69 2.80
CA ALA A 65 -0.57 1.26 3.28
C ALA A 65 -0.51 2.79 3.34
N LEU A 66 0.61 3.37 3.76
CA LEU A 66 0.84 4.81 3.66
C LEU A 66 0.83 5.28 2.21
N THR A 67 1.47 4.54 1.29
CA THR A 67 1.41 4.87 -0.14
C THR A 67 -0.02 4.91 -0.65
N ALA A 68 -0.82 3.89 -0.34
CA ALA A 68 -2.22 3.84 -0.75
C ALA A 68 -3.05 4.97 -0.13
N TRP A 69 -2.84 5.26 1.16
CA TRP A 69 -3.51 6.35 1.86
C TRP A 69 -3.18 7.71 1.25
N GLN A 70 -1.89 8.04 1.17
CA GLN A 70 -1.42 9.32 0.65
C GLN A 70 -1.82 9.52 -0.82
N ALA A 71 -1.81 8.44 -1.63
CA ALA A 71 -2.27 8.52 -3.02
C ALA A 71 -3.76 8.86 -3.11
N LEU A 72 -4.59 8.12 -2.40
CA LEU A 72 -6.04 8.23 -2.54
C LEU A 72 -6.64 9.36 -1.70
N ILE A 73 -6.19 9.51 -0.44
CA ILE A 73 -6.83 10.41 0.51
C ILE A 73 -6.18 11.80 0.49
N ASP A 74 -4.84 11.84 0.54
CA ASP A 74 -4.16 13.13 0.69
C ASP A 74 -3.89 13.80 -0.65
N THR A 75 -3.63 13.04 -1.72
CA THR A 75 -3.33 13.56 -3.05
C THR A 75 -4.59 13.67 -3.90
N ALA A 76 -5.24 12.55 -4.20
CA ALA A 76 -6.42 12.54 -5.08
C ALA A 76 -7.71 13.00 -4.39
N LYS A 77 -7.73 13.15 -3.05
CA LYS A 77 -8.91 13.57 -2.27
C LYS A 77 -10.15 12.71 -2.53
N LEU A 78 -9.94 11.40 -2.70
CA LEU A 78 -11.02 10.44 -2.98
C LEU A 78 -12.12 10.52 -1.93
N SER A 79 -13.36 10.68 -2.39
CA SER A 79 -14.54 10.88 -1.57
C SER A 79 -15.59 9.78 -1.79
N ALA A 80 -16.53 9.66 -0.87
CA ALA A 80 -17.64 8.70 -0.98
C ALA A 80 -18.46 8.93 -2.27
N GLY A 81 -18.87 7.83 -2.89
CA GLY A 81 -19.63 7.83 -4.15
C GLY A 81 -18.77 7.98 -5.42
N GLN A 82 -17.52 8.40 -5.32
CA GLN A 82 -16.60 8.46 -6.45
C GLN A 82 -16.16 7.05 -6.89
N THR A 83 -15.74 6.95 -8.15
CA THR A 83 -15.20 5.71 -8.74
C THR A 83 -13.67 5.83 -8.88
N VAL A 84 -12.95 4.84 -8.36
CA VAL A 84 -11.50 4.74 -8.52
C VAL A 84 -11.10 3.50 -9.32
N LEU A 85 -10.21 3.68 -10.30
CA LEU A 85 -9.53 2.58 -10.99
C LEU A 85 -8.16 2.37 -10.36
N ILE A 86 -7.89 1.13 -9.91
CA ILE A 86 -6.63 0.75 -9.26
C ILE A 86 -5.93 -0.29 -10.13
N HIS A 87 -4.79 0.09 -10.73
CA HIS A 87 -3.94 -0.85 -11.44
C HIS A 87 -3.02 -1.62 -10.48
N GLY A 88 -2.86 -2.93 -10.74
CA GLY A 88 -2.07 -3.80 -9.87
C GLY A 88 -2.75 -4.10 -8.52
N GLY A 89 -4.08 -4.27 -8.53
CA GLY A 89 -4.91 -4.45 -7.33
C GLY A 89 -4.52 -5.60 -6.40
N SER A 90 -3.86 -6.63 -6.90
CA SER A 90 -3.40 -7.78 -6.10
C SER A 90 -2.04 -7.56 -5.43
N GLY A 91 -1.32 -6.49 -5.78
CA GLY A 91 0.00 -6.16 -5.24
C GLY A 91 -0.06 -5.54 -3.84
N GLY A 92 1.11 -5.19 -3.31
CA GLY A 92 1.23 -4.61 -1.97
C GLY A 92 0.40 -3.35 -1.80
N VAL A 93 0.59 -2.33 -2.64
CA VAL A 93 -0.16 -1.06 -2.55
C VAL A 93 -1.62 -1.27 -2.96
N GLY A 94 -1.87 -1.97 -4.09
CA GLY A 94 -3.21 -2.15 -4.63
C GLY A 94 -4.18 -2.83 -3.65
N SER A 95 -3.70 -3.84 -2.90
CA SER A 95 -4.53 -4.54 -1.91
C SER A 95 -4.98 -3.65 -0.75
N PHE A 96 -4.16 -2.69 -0.32
CA PHE A 96 -4.56 -1.67 0.65
C PHE A 96 -5.44 -0.59 0.02
N ALA A 97 -5.11 -0.15 -1.19
CA ALA A 97 -5.84 0.89 -1.90
C ALA A 97 -7.30 0.51 -2.11
N ILE A 98 -7.59 -0.73 -2.54
CA ILE A 98 -8.95 -1.24 -2.68
C ILE A 98 -9.71 -1.10 -1.36
N GLN A 99 -9.16 -1.59 -0.27
CA GLN A 99 -9.84 -1.63 1.03
C GLN A 99 -9.99 -0.23 1.64
N ILE A 100 -9.00 0.65 1.49
CA ILE A 100 -9.08 2.05 1.93
C ILE A 100 -10.18 2.77 1.14
N ALA A 101 -10.23 2.62 -0.18
CA ALA A 101 -11.27 3.20 -1.02
C ALA A 101 -12.67 2.70 -0.64
N LYS A 102 -12.82 1.39 -0.40
CA LYS A 102 -14.09 0.82 0.09
C LYS A 102 -14.48 1.36 1.46
N ALA A 103 -13.54 1.47 2.40
CA ALA A 103 -13.79 2.04 3.72
C ALA A 103 -14.21 3.53 3.66
N ARG A 104 -13.85 4.23 2.58
CA ARG A 104 -14.25 5.62 2.29
C ARG A 104 -15.55 5.73 1.49
N GLY A 105 -16.20 4.59 1.16
CA GLY A 105 -17.48 4.59 0.42
C GLY A 105 -17.34 4.80 -1.08
N ALA A 106 -16.15 4.61 -1.64
CA ALA A 106 -15.93 4.70 -3.09
C ALA A 106 -16.34 3.40 -3.82
N LYS A 107 -16.61 3.52 -5.11
CA LYS A 107 -16.68 2.39 -6.05
C LYS A 107 -15.27 2.07 -6.52
N VAL A 108 -14.92 0.79 -6.53
CA VAL A 108 -13.58 0.33 -6.88
C VAL A 108 -13.61 -0.57 -8.10
N ILE A 109 -12.88 -0.15 -9.13
CA ILE A 109 -12.50 -0.98 -10.27
C ILE A 109 -11.02 -1.33 -10.08
N ALA A 110 -10.63 -2.60 -10.22
CA ALA A 110 -9.22 -2.95 -10.07
C ALA A 110 -8.78 -3.97 -11.11
N THR A 111 -7.52 -3.85 -11.54
CA THR A 111 -6.91 -4.78 -12.51
C THR A 111 -5.96 -5.74 -11.81
N ALA A 112 -6.02 -7.02 -12.20
CA ALA A 112 -5.05 -8.05 -11.82
C ALA A 112 -5.03 -9.15 -12.88
N SER A 113 -4.06 -10.09 -12.81
CA SER A 113 -4.06 -11.29 -13.64
C SER A 113 -5.17 -12.26 -13.27
N THR A 114 -5.46 -13.24 -14.15
CA THR A 114 -6.48 -14.29 -13.93
C THR A 114 -6.35 -14.95 -12.56
N ALA A 115 -5.13 -15.30 -12.14
CA ALA A 115 -4.87 -15.98 -10.87
C ALA A 115 -5.25 -15.15 -9.62
N ASN A 116 -5.45 -13.84 -9.78
CA ASN A 116 -5.71 -12.92 -8.67
C ASN A 116 -7.12 -12.32 -8.67
N GLN A 117 -8.01 -12.73 -9.59
CA GLN A 117 -9.37 -12.20 -9.67
C GLN A 117 -10.18 -12.46 -8.40
N ASP A 118 -10.06 -13.65 -7.81
CA ASP A 118 -10.77 -13.97 -6.56
C ASP A 118 -10.26 -13.15 -5.37
N LEU A 119 -8.95 -12.82 -5.34
CA LEU A 119 -8.43 -11.91 -4.32
C LEU A 119 -9.05 -10.52 -4.45
N LEU A 120 -9.16 -9.96 -5.66
CA LEU A 120 -9.79 -8.65 -5.85
C LEU A 120 -11.21 -8.62 -5.30
N LYS A 121 -12.01 -9.66 -5.61
CA LYS A 121 -13.38 -9.79 -5.08
C LYS A 121 -13.40 -9.85 -3.55
N GLN A 122 -12.53 -10.66 -2.95
CA GLN A 122 -12.40 -10.78 -1.49
C GLN A 122 -11.97 -9.48 -0.80
N LEU A 123 -11.25 -8.59 -1.50
CA LEU A 123 -10.86 -7.27 -1.00
C LEU A 123 -11.98 -6.22 -1.15
N GLY A 124 -13.10 -6.58 -1.78
CA GLY A 124 -14.28 -5.72 -1.92
C GLY A 124 -14.29 -4.90 -3.22
N THR A 125 -13.52 -5.30 -4.24
CA THR A 125 -13.59 -4.66 -5.56
C THR A 125 -14.97 -4.84 -6.19
N ASP A 126 -15.58 -3.75 -6.66
CA ASP A 126 -16.89 -3.79 -7.32
C ASP A 126 -16.79 -4.35 -8.73
N VAL A 127 -15.71 -4.02 -9.46
CA VAL A 127 -15.42 -4.54 -10.81
C VAL A 127 -13.97 -5.00 -10.88
N ALA A 128 -13.77 -6.31 -11.00
CA ALA A 128 -12.47 -6.92 -11.16
C ALA A 128 -12.16 -7.18 -12.63
N ILE A 129 -11.08 -6.59 -13.16
CA ILE A 129 -10.68 -6.69 -14.57
C ILE A 129 -9.46 -7.60 -14.68
N ASP A 130 -9.60 -8.66 -15.47
CA ASP A 130 -8.47 -9.52 -15.84
C ASP A 130 -7.72 -8.91 -17.04
N TYR A 131 -6.62 -8.21 -16.76
CA TYR A 131 -5.84 -7.53 -17.80
C TYR A 131 -5.21 -8.48 -18.83
N THR A 132 -5.20 -9.80 -18.54
CA THR A 132 -4.68 -10.80 -19.50
C THR A 132 -5.72 -11.16 -20.58
N LYS A 133 -6.99 -10.80 -20.37
CA LYS A 133 -8.13 -11.16 -21.24
C LYS A 133 -8.91 -9.96 -21.73
N GLN A 134 -8.83 -8.83 -21.02
CA GLN A 134 -9.69 -7.67 -21.25
C GLN A 134 -8.86 -6.39 -21.24
N LYS A 135 -9.22 -5.44 -22.07
CA LYS A 135 -8.72 -4.08 -21.99
C LYS A 135 -9.50 -3.33 -20.92
N PHE A 136 -8.81 -2.71 -20.00
CA PHE A 136 -9.48 -1.99 -18.91
C PHE A 136 -10.29 -0.79 -19.43
N GLU A 137 -9.86 -0.19 -20.54
CA GLU A 137 -10.52 0.95 -21.19
C GLU A 137 -11.90 0.61 -21.76
N ASP A 138 -12.18 -0.66 -22.02
CA ASP A 138 -13.51 -1.08 -22.48
C ASP A 138 -14.53 -1.10 -21.34
N ILE A 139 -14.04 -1.19 -20.08
CA ILE A 139 -14.84 -1.39 -18.87
C ILE A 139 -14.83 -0.14 -17.99
N ALA A 140 -13.65 0.41 -17.71
CA ALA A 140 -13.48 1.61 -16.89
C ALA A 140 -13.65 2.86 -17.78
N LYS A 141 -14.71 3.62 -17.53
CA LYS A 141 -15.04 4.87 -18.24
C LYS A 141 -15.33 5.96 -17.22
N ASP A 142 -14.89 7.18 -17.51
CA ASP A 142 -15.20 8.38 -16.73
C ASP A 142 -14.99 8.21 -15.22
N VAL A 143 -13.86 7.56 -14.85
CA VAL A 143 -13.51 7.35 -13.44
C VAL A 143 -13.04 8.67 -12.81
N ASP A 144 -13.35 8.86 -11.54
CA ASP A 144 -12.95 10.06 -10.79
C ASP A 144 -11.45 10.07 -10.52
N VAL A 145 -10.90 8.91 -10.18
CA VAL A 145 -9.50 8.74 -9.79
C VAL A 145 -8.90 7.51 -10.44
N VAL A 146 -7.64 7.62 -10.87
CA VAL A 146 -6.80 6.46 -11.23
C VAL A 146 -5.61 6.41 -10.26
N LEU A 147 -5.37 5.22 -9.70
CA LEU A 147 -4.12 4.88 -9.01
C LEU A 147 -3.32 3.91 -9.88
N ASP A 148 -2.21 4.40 -10.41
CA ASP A 148 -1.31 3.60 -11.24
C ASP A 148 -0.08 3.14 -10.45
N SER A 149 0.09 1.83 -10.32
CA SER A 149 1.28 1.18 -9.76
C SER A 149 2.03 0.32 -10.77
N VAL A 150 1.72 0.47 -12.07
CA VAL A 150 2.26 -0.34 -13.18
C VAL A 150 3.13 0.49 -14.11
N GLY A 151 2.68 1.69 -14.48
CA GLY A 151 3.40 2.61 -15.36
C GLY A 151 3.37 2.24 -16.85
N LYS A 152 4.29 2.81 -17.61
CA LYS A 152 4.49 2.54 -19.06
C LYS A 152 3.18 2.70 -19.85
N ASP A 153 2.87 1.72 -20.69
CA ASP A 153 1.69 1.68 -21.53
C ASP A 153 0.37 1.73 -20.72
N THR A 154 0.33 1.12 -19.53
CA THR A 154 -0.84 1.19 -18.65
C THR A 154 -1.14 2.63 -18.23
N LEU A 155 -0.13 3.39 -17.82
CA LEU A 155 -0.30 4.80 -17.47
C LEU A 155 -0.75 5.62 -18.69
N ALA A 156 -0.11 5.43 -19.85
CA ALA A 156 -0.44 6.17 -21.07
C ALA A 156 -1.90 5.98 -21.50
N ARG A 157 -2.43 4.76 -21.38
CA ARG A 157 -3.84 4.46 -21.69
C ARG A 157 -4.81 4.94 -20.60
N SER A 158 -4.32 5.08 -19.37
CA SER A 158 -5.15 5.51 -18.22
C SER A 158 -5.64 6.94 -18.32
N TYR A 159 -4.91 7.84 -19.01
CA TYR A 159 -5.37 9.20 -19.25
C TYR A 159 -6.73 9.26 -19.95
N ASN A 160 -7.03 8.28 -20.84
CA ASN A 160 -8.27 8.25 -21.62
C ASN A 160 -9.51 7.81 -20.83
N VAL A 161 -9.35 7.27 -19.63
CA VAL A 161 -10.48 6.75 -18.83
C VAL A 161 -10.83 7.64 -17.63
N VAL A 162 -10.01 8.64 -17.34
CA VAL A 162 -10.28 9.63 -16.30
C VAL A 162 -11.30 10.62 -16.82
N LYS A 163 -12.33 10.95 -16.04
CA LYS A 163 -13.30 11.99 -16.40
C LYS A 163 -12.66 13.37 -16.38
N LYS A 164 -13.20 14.35 -17.09
CA LYS A 164 -12.78 15.75 -17.01
C LYS A 164 -12.81 16.24 -15.55
N GLY A 165 -11.76 16.96 -15.14
CA GLY A 165 -11.55 17.38 -13.76
C GLY A 165 -11.18 16.26 -12.77
N GLY A 166 -11.05 15.01 -13.23
CA GLY A 166 -10.62 13.89 -12.42
C GLY A 166 -9.12 13.90 -12.14
N PHE A 167 -8.64 12.89 -11.45
CA PHE A 167 -7.26 12.85 -10.94
C PHE A 167 -6.54 11.53 -11.25
N ILE A 168 -5.28 11.60 -11.66
CA ILE A 168 -4.43 10.42 -11.81
C ILE A 168 -3.21 10.49 -10.89
N VAL A 169 -2.98 9.44 -10.08
CA VAL A 169 -1.77 9.32 -9.26
C VAL A 169 -0.95 8.14 -9.77
N THR A 170 0.31 8.38 -10.07
CA THR A 170 1.26 7.29 -10.38
C THR A 170 2.33 7.17 -9.32
N LEU A 171 2.72 5.92 -9.03
CA LEU A 171 3.74 5.57 -8.05
C LEU A 171 5.09 5.23 -8.68
N VAL A 172 5.12 5.06 -10.01
CA VAL A 172 6.25 4.41 -10.70
C VAL A 172 6.75 5.19 -11.92
N ALA A 173 6.12 6.33 -12.22
CA ALA A 173 6.47 7.16 -13.37
C ALA A 173 6.41 8.64 -13.01
N ARG A 174 6.85 9.49 -13.93
CA ARG A 174 6.55 10.93 -13.89
C ARG A 174 5.26 11.17 -14.65
N ILE A 175 4.44 12.05 -14.14
CA ILE A 175 3.26 12.56 -14.83
C ILE A 175 3.72 13.41 -16.03
N ASP A 176 3.02 13.24 -17.13
CA ASP A 176 3.18 14.08 -18.32
C ASP A 176 2.13 15.22 -18.27
N GLN A 177 2.60 16.45 -18.09
CA GLN A 177 1.72 17.61 -17.99
C GLN A 177 0.94 17.85 -19.29
N ALA A 178 1.53 17.59 -20.45
CA ALA A 178 0.84 17.75 -21.73
C ALA A 178 -0.35 16.78 -21.88
N GLU A 179 -0.21 15.55 -21.37
CA GLU A 179 -1.33 14.61 -21.34
C GLU A 179 -2.41 15.04 -20.34
N LEU A 180 -2.05 15.61 -19.17
CA LEU A 180 -3.04 16.16 -18.25
C LEU A 180 -3.85 17.27 -18.88
N ASP A 181 -3.17 18.22 -19.51
CA ASP A 181 -3.80 19.40 -20.15
C ASP A 181 -4.71 18.96 -21.32
N LYS A 182 -4.26 18.02 -22.14
CA LYS A 182 -5.01 17.45 -23.27
C LYS A 182 -6.33 16.79 -22.83
N HIS A 183 -6.33 16.14 -21.68
CA HIS A 183 -7.49 15.41 -21.15
C HIS A 183 -8.31 16.23 -20.15
N ASP A 184 -7.91 17.47 -19.83
CA ASP A 184 -8.56 18.32 -18.83
C ASP A 184 -8.68 17.62 -17.47
N ILE A 185 -7.57 17.05 -16.99
CA ILE A 185 -7.49 16.31 -15.72
C ILE A 185 -6.31 16.79 -14.87
N GLN A 186 -6.28 16.39 -13.62
CA GLN A 186 -5.18 16.63 -12.70
C GLN A 186 -4.35 15.37 -12.47
N GLY A 187 -3.12 15.51 -11.99
CA GLY A 187 -2.31 14.35 -11.71
C GLY A 187 -1.07 14.63 -10.86
N ALA A 188 -0.55 13.59 -10.24
CA ALA A 188 0.67 13.66 -9.45
C ALA A 188 1.49 12.38 -9.52
N SER A 189 2.81 12.53 -9.44
CA SER A 189 3.74 11.43 -9.15
C SER A 189 3.98 11.42 -7.65
N LEU A 190 3.56 10.37 -6.97
CA LEU A 190 3.66 10.29 -5.51
C LEU A 190 4.97 9.67 -5.06
N ARG A 191 5.61 10.33 -4.10
CA ARG A 191 6.62 9.74 -3.22
C ARG A 191 6.05 9.65 -1.82
N THR A 192 6.02 8.45 -1.26
CA THR A 192 5.47 8.21 0.08
C THR A 192 6.39 8.75 1.16
N GLU A 193 5.81 9.46 2.12
CA GLU A 193 6.54 9.97 3.29
C GLU A 193 6.07 9.26 4.58
N PRO A 194 6.96 9.05 5.54
CA PRO A 194 6.57 8.54 6.86
C PRO A 194 5.58 9.47 7.55
N ASN A 195 4.50 8.89 8.10
CA ASN A 195 3.50 9.64 8.86
C ASN A 195 2.85 8.75 9.93
N SER A 196 3.18 9.01 11.18
CA SER A 196 2.70 8.20 12.31
C SER A 196 1.19 8.35 12.57
N SER A 197 0.60 9.50 12.23
CA SER A 197 -0.84 9.74 12.42
C SER A 197 -1.67 8.94 11.40
N GLU A 198 -1.30 8.99 10.13
CA GLU A 198 -1.93 8.19 9.09
C GLU A 198 -1.76 6.69 9.37
N LEU A 199 -0.57 6.29 9.81
CA LEU A 199 -0.30 4.90 10.16
C LEU A 199 -1.19 4.44 11.34
N ALA A 200 -1.44 5.32 12.32
CA ALA A 200 -2.36 5.04 13.43
C ALA A 200 -3.81 4.90 12.95
N GLU A 201 -4.27 5.73 12.01
CA GLU A 201 -5.61 5.60 11.41
C GLU A 201 -5.76 4.30 10.61
N ILE A 202 -4.75 3.94 9.82
CA ILE A 202 -4.70 2.65 9.12
C ILE A 202 -4.76 1.50 10.13
N GLY A 203 -4.04 1.63 11.25
CA GLY A 203 -4.05 0.66 12.34
C GLY A 203 -5.43 0.44 12.94
N LYS A 204 -6.22 1.49 13.10
CA LYS A 204 -7.62 1.38 13.56
C LYS A 204 -8.48 0.60 12.56
N LEU A 205 -8.36 0.92 11.27
CA LEU A 205 -9.10 0.20 10.22
C LEU A 205 -8.76 -1.29 10.18
N ILE A 206 -7.51 -1.66 10.49
CA ILE A 206 -7.08 -3.06 10.61
C ILE A 206 -7.73 -3.70 11.87
N ASP A 207 -7.67 -3.05 13.03
CA ASP A 207 -8.26 -3.56 14.26
C ASP A 207 -9.80 -3.67 14.18
N GLU A 208 -10.45 -2.78 13.40
CA GLU A 208 -11.87 -2.84 13.05
C GLU A 208 -12.19 -3.87 11.96
N LYS A 209 -11.20 -4.62 11.46
CA LYS A 209 -11.34 -5.62 10.39
C LYS A 209 -11.85 -5.06 9.05
N LYS A 210 -11.75 -3.75 8.84
CA LYS A 210 -12.04 -3.08 7.58
C LYS A 210 -10.90 -3.25 6.55
N ILE A 211 -9.69 -3.51 7.04
CA ILE A 211 -8.50 -3.80 6.22
C ILE A 211 -7.90 -5.11 6.68
N ARG A 212 -7.73 -6.04 5.73
CA ARG A 212 -7.00 -7.30 5.89
C ARG A 212 -5.62 -7.17 5.25
N VAL A 213 -4.60 -7.57 5.98
CA VAL A 213 -3.20 -7.59 5.49
C VAL A 213 -2.95 -8.86 4.69
N ILE A 214 -2.40 -8.73 3.49
CA ILE A 214 -2.07 -9.86 2.61
C ILE A 214 -0.56 -10.07 2.63
N VAL A 215 -0.10 -11.13 3.29
CA VAL A 215 1.29 -11.58 3.27
C VAL A 215 1.33 -12.92 2.55
N SER A 216 2.00 -12.98 1.40
CA SER A 216 2.11 -14.20 0.61
C SER A 216 3.19 -15.13 1.14
N HIS A 217 4.32 -14.58 1.58
CA HIS A 217 5.44 -15.35 2.10
C HIS A 217 6.16 -14.60 3.22
N ALA A 218 6.71 -15.37 4.17
CA ALA A 218 7.61 -14.87 5.19
C ALA A 218 8.91 -15.69 5.12
N PHE A 219 10.01 -15.04 4.74
CA PHE A 219 11.34 -15.65 4.69
C PHE A 219 12.12 -15.32 5.95
N PRO A 220 12.99 -16.21 6.45
CA PRO A 220 13.98 -15.81 7.45
C PRO A 220 14.90 -14.71 6.88
N LEU A 221 15.42 -13.84 7.75
CA LEU A 221 16.31 -12.74 7.33
C LEU A 221 17.53 -13.24 6.54
N SER A 222 18.04 -14.44 6.88
CA SER A 222 19.15 -15.08 6.16
C SER A 222 18.84 -15.42 4.70
N GLU A 223 17.56 -15.44 4.31
CA GLU A 223 17.09 -15.72 2.95
C GLU A 223 16.60 -14.45 2.22
N ALA A 224 17.07 -13.27 2.62
CA ALA A 224 16.65 -12.01 2.02
C ALA A 224 16.87 -11.95 0.50
N ILE A 225 17.92 -12.60 -0.02
CA ILE A 225 18.18 -12.69 -1.47
C ILE A 225 17.02 -13.41 -2.18
N LYS A 226 16.60 -14.58 -1.68
CA LYS A 226 15.46 -15.33 -2.25
C LYS A 226 14.16 -14.51 -2.22
N ALA A 227 13.94 -13.76 -1.13
CA ALA A 227 12.79 -12.88 -1.03
C ALA A 227 12.82 -11.78 -2.10
N GLN A 228 13.98 -11.18 -2.35
CA GLN A 228 14.16 -10.18 -3.41
C GLN A 228 13.97 -10.75 -4.81
N GLU A 229 14.51 -11.93 -5.08
CA GLU A 229 14.31 -12.66 -6.34
C GLU A 229 12.83 -12.90 -6.60
N GLN A 230 12.07 -13.32 -5.58
CA GLN A 230 10.63 -13.51 -5.72
C GLN A 230 9.88 -12.18 -5.98
N VAL A 231 10.26 -11.09 -5.33
CA VAL A 231 9.69 -9.75 -5.62
C VAL A 231 10.01 -9.32 -7.04
N ALA A 232 11.22 -9.57 -7.52
CA ALA A 232 11.68 -9.20 -8.86
C ALA A 232 10.89 -9.88 -10.00
N THR A 233 10.19 -10.98 -9.72
CA THR A 233 9.29 -11.60 -10.72
C THR A 233 8.11 -10.69 -11.10
N GLY A 234 7.80 -9.66 -10.32
CA GLY A 234 6.67 -8.75 -10.55
C GLY A 234 5.28 -9.35 -10.26
N HIS A 235 5.21 -10.61 -9.81
CA HIS A 235 3.95 -11.33 -9.60
C HIS A 235 3.62 -11.59 -8.12
N THR A 236 4.19 -10.79 -7.22
CA THR A 236 3.96 -10.93 -5.78
C THR A 236 2.52 -10.54 -5.42
N ARG A 237 1.82 -11.45 -4.76
CA ARG A 237 0.49 -11.22 -4.18
C ARG A 237 0.65 -10.58 -2.80
N GLY A 238 0.14 -9.36 -2.59
CA GLY A 238 0.33 -8.63 -1.34
C GLY A 238 1.81 -8.37 -1.03
N LYS A 239 2.27 -8.81 0.14
CA LYS A 239 3.62 -8.56 0.65
C LYS A 239 4.42 -9.83 0.88
N ILE A 240 5.73 -9.73 0.71
CA ILE A 240 6.74 -10.65 1.23
C ILE A 240 7.39 -9.99 2.43
N VAL A 241 7.58 -10.73 3.52
CA VAL A 241 8.11 -10.24 4.79
C VAL A 241 9.38 -11.02 5.16
N LEU A 242 10.37 -10.32 5.70
CA LEU A 242 11.54 -10.95 6.32
C LEU A 242 11.30 -11.14 7.82
N LYS A 243 11.33 -12.39 8.25
CA LYS A 243 11.17 -12.78 9.65
C LYS A 243 12.54 -12.78 10.33
N VAL A 244 12.72 -11.91 11.30
CA VAL A 244 13.98 -11.76 12.04
C VAL A 244 14.06 -12.69 13.25
N ALA A 245 12.93 -12.96 13.89
CA ALA A 245 12.82 -13.85 15.07
C ALA A 245 11.42 -14.48 15.13
N ASP A 246 11.21 -15.47 16.00
CA ASP A 246 9.89 -16.10 16.19
C ASP A 246 8.88 -15.16 16.88
N GLU A 247 7.58 -15.33 16.60
CA GLU A 247 6.52 -14.65 17.30
C GLU A 247 6.60 -14.93 18.81
N PRO A 248 6.36 -13.95 19.69
CA PRO A 248 6.24 -14.22 21.12
C PRO A 248 5.06 -15.17 21.35
N LYS A 249 5.28 -16.15 22.22
CA LYS A 249 4.22 -17.04 22.70
C LYS A 249 3.31 -16.28 23.67
#